data_1f2ca8d291cc90be77142f07ec657fe4
#
_entry.id   1f2ca8d291cc90be77142f07ec657fe4
#
_cell.length_a   1.000
_cell.length_b   1.000
_cell.length_c   1.000
_cell.angle_alpha   90.00
_cell.angle_beta   90.00
_cell.angle_gamma   90.00
#
_symmetry.space_group_name_H-M   'P 1'
#
loop_
_entity.id
_entity.type
_entity.pdbx_description
1 polymer ?
#
loop_
_entity_poly.entity_id
_entity_poly.type
_entity_poly.pdbx_seq_one_letter_code
_entity_poly.pdbx_strand_id
1 'polypeptide(L)'
;GSEMCIRDRVQAIVDILLPGNYGGDALANLLAGNANFSGRLPFTYPRWPDALATYDFKPCQQMGPMEGEYNYDAVMDVQWPFGYGLSYTRFTYSNFKTKCSEFRDGDCLTFSVDVTNTGNRSGKEVVMLWSSDLVASLTPDVIRLRNFEKISLEPGETRTVTLSIPASDLAFVGYDGRWRLEKGDSRIRMGTETLFVRCVETRVWDTPNIP
;
A
#
# COMPACT_ATOMS: atom_id res chain seq x y z
N GLY A 1 -8.62 22.08 -16.85
CA GLY A 1 -7.22 22.24 -17.28
C GLY A 1 -6.33 22.90 -16.24
N SER A 2 -6.89 23.48 -15.21
CA SER A 2 -6.13 24.28 -14.23
C SER A 2 -5.35 23.43 -13.22
N GLU A 3 -5.87 22.29 -12.79
CA GLU A 3 -5.25 21.49 -11.71
C GLU A 3 -3.91 20.87 -12.12
N MET A 4 -3.78 20.39 -13.33
CA MET A 4 -2.51 19.85 -13.85
C MET A 4 -1.40 20.89 -13.93
N CYS A 5 -1.72 22.10 -14.38
CA CYS A 5 -0.74 23.19 -14.50
C CYS A 5 -0.29 23.74 -13.14
N ILE A 6 -1.14 23.70 -12.13
CA ILE A 6 -0.83 24.15 -10.76
C ILE A 6 0.13 23.17 -10.11
N ARG A 7 -0.15 21.88 -10.20
CA ARG A 7 0.63 20.80 -9.58
C ARG A 7 2.10 20.79 -9.97
N ASP A 8 2.40 21.03 -11.25
CA ASP A 8 3.77 21.02 -11.76
C ASP A 8 4.56 22.29 -11.45
N ARG A 9 3.91 23.32 -10.91
CA ARG A 9 4.48 24.65 -10.66
C ARG A 9 4.61 25.00 -9.18
N VAL A 10 4.16 24.14 -8.28
CA VAL A 10 4.26 24.33 -6.82
C VAL A 10 5.25 23.38 -6.20
N GLN A 11 5.91 23.82 -5.14
CA GLN A 11 6.93 23.04 -4.44
C GLN A 11 6.36 21.96 -3.55
N ALA A 12 5.12 22.12 -3.05
CA ALA A 12 4.43 21.17 -2.19
C ALA A 12 2.91 21.32 -2.33
N ILE A 13 2.20 20.22 -2.12
CA ILE A 13 0.74 20.17 -2.13
C ILE A 13 0.29 19.50 -0.83
N VAL A 14 -0.72 20.08 -0.19
CA VAL A 14 -1.37 19.51 0.99
C VAL A 14 -2.82 19.22 0.62
N ASP A 15 -3.18 17.94 0.66
CA ASP A 15 -4.56 17.51 0.53
C ASP A 15 -5.22 17.51 1.92
N ILE A 16 -6.22 18.36 2.11
CA ILE A 16 -6.92 18.51 3.39
C ILE A 16 -8.31 17.88 3.38
N LEU A 17 -8.73 17.29 2.25
CA LEU A 17 -10.05 16.71 2.09
C LEU A 17 -11.18 17.62 2.61
N LEU A 18 -12.00 17.12 3.54
CA LEU A 18 -13.05 17.87 4.23
C LEU A 18 -12.65 18.07 5.71
N PRO A 19 -11.86 19.10 6.04
CA PRO A 19 -11.17 19.19 7.32
C PRO A 19 -12.08 19.62 8.49
N GLY A 20 -13.34 19.99 8.24
CA GLY A 20 -14.28 20.41 9.27
C GLY A 20 -13.91 21.77 9.93
N ASN A 21 -14.54 22.07 11.05
CA ASN A 21 -14.46 23.40 11.69
C ASN A 21 -13.07 23.76 12.21
N TYR A 22 -12.26 22.77 12.59
CA TYR A 22 -10.91 22.97 13.13
C TYR A 22 -9.80 22.81 12.07
N GLY A 23 -10.17 22.64 10.82
CA GLY A 23 -9.23 22.38 9.72
C GLY A 23 -8.24 23.51 9.48
N GLY A 24 -8.68 24.76 9.65
CA GLY A 24 -7.81 25.93 9.51
C GLY A 24 -6.69 25.95 10.57
N ASP A 25 -7.03 25.73 11.83
CA ASP A 25 -6.07 25.70 12.94
C ASP A 25 -5.11 24.51 12.79
N ALA A 26 -5.62 23.34 12.39
CA ALA A 26 -4.79 22.15 12.14
C ALA A 26 -3.81 22.39 11.01
N LEU A 27 -4.26 22.96 9.89
CA LEU A 27 -3.40 23.28 8.75
C LEU A 27 -2.34 24.33 9.13
N ALA A 28 -2.72 25.38 9.84
CA ALA A 28 -1.77 26.40 10.30
C ALA A 28 -0.66 25.80 11.16
N ASN A 29 -1.00 24.92 12.10
CA ASN A 29 -0.01 24.23 12.94
C ASN A 29 0.92 23.31 12.13
N LEU A 30 0.41 22.61 11.12
CA LEU A 30 1.20 21.78 10.23
C LEU A 30 2.16 22.64 9.41
N LEU A 31 1.68 23.73 8.78
CA LEU A 31 2.51 24.61 7.95
C LEU A 31 3.55 25.38 8.77
N ALA A 32 3.22 25.78 9.98
CA ALA A 32 4.16 26.42 10.91
C ALA A 32 5.20 25.44 11.49
N GLY A 33 5.03 24.13 11.29
CA GLY A 33 5.92 23.11 11.84
C GLY A 33 5.70 22.81 13.33
N ASN A 34 4.62 23.31 13.93
CA ASN A 34 4.23 22.98 15.32
C ASN A 34 3.72 21.53 15.43
N ALA A 35 3.22 20.97 14.33
CA ALA A 35 2.84 19.58 14.19
C ALA A 35 3.52 18.99 12.95
N ASN A 36 3.65 17.67 12.90
CA ASN A 36 4.25 16.96 11.77
C ASN A 36 3.17 16.28 10.93
N PHE A 37 3.36 16.30 9.60
CA PHE A 37 2.52 15.57 8.67
C PHE A 37 2.65 14.06 8.90
N SER A 38 1.52 13.37 8.96
CA SER A 38 1.47 11.92 9.14
C SER A 38 0.34 11.25 8.35
N GLY A 39 -0.34 12.01 7.51
CA GLY A 39 -1.35 11.50 6.60
C GLY A 39 -0.71 10.72 5.46
N ARG A 40 -1.43 9.69 4.97
CA ARG A 40 -1.11 8.95 3.76
C ARG A 40 -2.31 9.01 2.85
N LEU A 41 -2.08 9.11 1.54
CA LEU A 41 -3.17 9.14 0.56
C LEU A 41 -4.00 7.85 0.65
N PRO A 42 -5.32 7.94 0.89
CA PRO A 42 -6.20 6.77 0.93
C PRO A 42 -6.71 6.36 -0.46
N PHE A 43 -6.14 6.93 -1.51
CA PHE A 43 -6.44 6.62 -2.91
C PHE A 43 -5.18 6.82 -3.75
N THR A 44 -5.20 6.30 -4.98
CA THR A 44 -4.19 6.57 -5.98
C THR A 44 -4.49 7.91 -6.64
N TYR A 45 -3.57 8.87 -6.59
CA TYR A 45 -3.75 10.17 -7.24
C TYR A 45 -3.30 10.07 -8.71
N PRO A 46 -4.22 10.17 -9.68
CA PRO A 46 -3.88 10.04 -11.09
C PRO A 46 -3.06 11.24 -11.59
N ARG A 47 -2.22 11.01 -12.58
CA ARG A 47 -1.49 12.08 -13.24
C ARG A 47 -2.40 12.90 -14.16
N TRP A 48 -3.37 12.25 -14.80
CA TRP A 48 -4.27 12.85 -15.75
C TRP A 48 -5.71 12.83 -15.23
N PRO A 49 -6.53 13.86 -15.50
CA PRO A 49 -7.97 13.79 -15.22
C PRO A 49 -8.58 12.56 -15.90
N ASP A 50 -9.58 11.98 -15.24
CA ASP A 50 -10.33 10.81 -15.70
C ASP A 50 -9.53 9.50 -15.85
N ALA A 51 -8.23 9.48 -15.47
CA ALA A 51 -7.48 8.25 -15.37
C ALA A 51 -7.86 7.50 -14.09
N LEU A 52 -8.58 6.38 -14.24
CA LEU A 52 -8.99 5.52 -13.12
C LEU A 52 -7.91 4.46 -12.87
N ALA A 53 -6.92 4.79 -12.06
CA ALA A 53 -5.91 3.84 -11.61
C ALA A 53 -6.17 3.50 -10.14
N THR A 54 -6.44 2.23 -9.85
CA THR A 54 -6.48 1.71 -8.49
C THR A 54 -5.08 1.25 -8.07
N TYR A 55 -4.82 1.14 -6.75
CA TYR A 55 -3.51 0.69 -6.27
C TYR A 55 -3.29 -0.82 -6.50
N ASP A 56 -4.37 -1.58 -6.59
CA ASP A 56 -4.44 -3.03 -6.75
C ASP A 56 -4.73 -3.46 -8.20
N PHE A 57 -4.39 -2.61 -9.17
CA PHE A 57 -4.60 -2.90 -10.58
C PHE A 57 -3.96 -4.24 -11.00
N LYS A 58 -4.44 -4.80 -12.11
CA LYS A 58 -3.83 -5.98 -12.71
C LYS A 58 -2.74 -5.57 -13.70
N PRO A 59 -1.67 -6.37 -13.87
CA PRO A 59 -0.56 -6.05 -14.79
C PRO A 59 -1.02 -5.70 -16.21
N CYS A 60 -2.10 -6.35 -16.69
CA CYS A 60 -2.67 -6.10 -18.02
C CYS A 60 -3.40 -4.76 -18.15
N GLN A 61 -3.73 -4.08 -17.04
CA GLN A 61 -4.39 -2.78 -17.04
C GLN A 61 -3.40 -1.62 -17.15
N GLN A 62 -2.13 -1.87 -16.92
CA GLN A 62 -1.06 -0.90 -17.06
C GLN A 62 -0.53 -0.92 -18.49
N MET A 63 -1.27 -0.31 -19.40
CA MET A 63 -0.87 -0.20 -20.80
C MET A 63 -0.10 1.09 -20.99
N GLY A 64 1.13 0.98 -21.53
CA GLY A 64 1.85 2.12 -22.09
C GLY A 64 1.16 2.65 -23.36
N PRO A 65 1.57 3.81 -23.88
CA PRO A 65 1.02 4.34 -25.13
C PRO A 65 1.20 3.30 -26.24
N MET A 66 0.11 2.96 -26.93
CA MET A 66 0.15 2.10 -28.11
C MET A 66 0.46 2.96 -29.32
N GLU A 67 1.54 2.63 -30.04
CA GLU A 67 1.85 3.26 -31.33
C GLU A 67 0.93 2.66 -32.41
N GLY A 68 0.34 3.54 -33.23
CA GLY A 68 -0.44 3.16 -34.41
C GLY A 68 -1.75 3.91 -34.58
N GLU A 69 -2.57 3.43 -35.50
CA GLU A 69 -3.85 4.04 -35.92
C GLU A 69 -4.89 4.13 -34.79
N TYR A 70 -4.72 3.32 -33.75
CA TYR A 70 -5.52 3.32 -32.52
C TYR A 70 -4.70 3.80 -31.30
N ASN A 71 -3.96 4.89 -31.51
CA ASN A 71 -3.23 5.51 -30.40
C ASN A 71 -4.24 6.10 -29.39
N TYR A 72 -4.68 5.26 -28.48
CA TYR A 72 -5.34 5.73 -27.26
C TYR A 72 -4.23 6.23 -26.36
N ASP A 73 -4.20 7.54 -26.13
CA ASP A 73 -3.33 8.19 -25.14
C ASP A 73 -3.68 7.78 -23.68
N ALA A 74 -4.09 6.55 -23.51
CA ALA A 74 -4.46 5.96 -22.21
C ALA A 74 -3.21 5.61 -21.40
N VAL A 75 -2.41 6.62 -21.08
CA VAL A 75 -1.34 6.46 -20.10
C VAL A 75 -1.96 6.53 -18.71
N MET A 76 -2.04 5.41 -18.04
CA MET A 76 -2.52 5.32 -16.66
C MET A 76 -1.40 5.69 -15.65
N ASP A 77 -0.70 6.78 -15.93
CA ASP A 77 0.36 7.25 -15.04
C ASP A 77 -0.21 7.72 -13.71
N VAL A 78 0.43 7.26 -12.66
CA VAL A 78 0.12 7.63 -11.27
C VAL A 78 1.01 8.80 -10.86
N GLN A 79 0.42 9.89 -10.39
CA GLN A 79 1.17 11.01 -9.84
C GLN A 79 1.71 10.69 -8.45
N TRP A 80 0.83 10.21 -7.58
CA TRP A 80 1.18 9.70 -6.26
C TRP A 80 0.40 8.43 -5.97
N PRO A 81 1.09 7.35 -5.60
CA PRO A 81 0.43 6.09 -5.32
C PRO A 81 -0.37 6.14 -4.00
N PHE A 82 -1.31 5.22 -3.86
CA PHE A 82 -1.96 4.96 -2.59
C PHE A 82 -0.91 4.76 -1.48
N GLY A 83 -1.15 5.34 -0.32
CA GLY A 83 -0.23 5.29 0.81
C GLY A 83 0.91 6.29 0.74
N TYR A 84 1.02 7.09 -0.33
CA TYR A 84 2.02 8.14 -0.43
C TYR A 84 1.74 9.27 0.57
N GLY A 85 2.81 9.86 1.10
CA GLY A 85 2.74 11.04 1.94
C GLY A 85 4.12 11.43 2.44
N LEU A 86 4.32 12.73 2.64
CA LEU A 86 5.56 13.30 3.14
C LEU A 86 5.46 13.61 4.64
N SER A 87 6.61 13.74 5.28
CA SER A 87 6.75 14.11 6.69
C SER A 87 7.95 15.05 6.84
N TYR A 88 8.01 15.80 7.93
CA TYR A 88 9.18 16.59 8.31
C TYR A 88 10.32 15.74 8.89
N THR A 89 10.11 14.44 9.03
CA THR A 89 11.13 13.47 9.46
C THR A 89 11.23 12.33 8.46
N ARG A 90 12.17 11.38 8.69
CA ARG A 90 12.41 10.24 7.82
C ARG A 90 12.38 8.96 8.63
N PHE A 91 11.87 7.90 8.02
CA PHE A 91 11.80 6.58 8.62
C PHE A 91 12.57 5.59 7.74
N THR A 92 13.29 4.67 8.38
CA THR A 92 13.96 3.54 7.73
C THR A 92 13.41 2.25 8.26
N TYR A 93 13.40 1.23 7.41
CA TYR A 93 12.91 -0.10 7.70
C TYR A 93 14.07 -1.08 7.66
N SER A 94 14.11 -2.03 8.60
CA SER A 94 15.16 -3.05 8.67
C SER A 94 14.65 -4.29 9.40
N ASN A 95 15.44 -5.38 9.37
CA ASN A 95 15.17 -6.61 10.10
C ASN A 95 13.79 -7.22 9.82
N PHE A 96 13.32 -7.15 8.58
CA PHE A 96 12.04 -7.74 8.19
C PHE A 96 12.12 -9.26 8.23
N LYS A 97 11.22 -9.89 8.97
CA LYS A 97 11.19 -11.33 9.17
C LYS A 97 9.77 -11.86 9.40
N THR A 98 9.62 -13.15 9.14
CA THR A 98 8.43 -13.91 9.44
C THR A 98 8.75 -15.10 10.36
N LYS A 99 7.76 -15.56 11.11
CA LYS A 99 7.89 -16.77 11.93
C LYS A 99 7.87 -18.04 11.10
N CYS A 100 7.13 -18.05 9.98
CA CYS A 100 6.97 -19.19 9.09
C CYS A 100 7.07 -18.72 7.64
N SER A 101 7.93 -19.35 6.86
CA SER A 101 8.03 -19.14 5.41
C SER A 101 7.07 -20.01 4.60
N GLU A 102 6.52 -21.07 5.20
CA GLU A 102 5.52 -21.96 4.59
C GLU A 102 4.24 -21.93 5.43
N PHE A 103 3.09 -21.97 4.74
CA PHE A 103 1.78 -21.90 5.38
C PHE A 103 0.72 -22.66 4.58
N ARG A 104 -0.43 -22.89 5.24
CA ARG A 104 -1.64 -23.49 4.69
C ARG A 104 -2.88 -22.76 5.21
N ASP A 105 -4.05 -23.20 4.74
CA ASP A 105 -5.34 -22.74 5.30
C ASP A 105 -5.41 -22.99 6.81
N GLY A 106 -5.95 -22.00 7.53
CA GLY A 106 -6.06 -22.00 9.00
C GLY A 106 -4.82 -21.45 9.73
N ASP A 107 -3.70 -21.23 9.05
CA ASP A 107 -2.52 -20.61 9.66
C ASP A 107 -2.69 -19.09 9.82
N CYS A 108 -1.96 -18.53 10.79
CA CYS A 108 -1.83 -17.10 10.99
C CYS A 108 -0.38 -16.68 10.66
N LEU A 109 -0.24 -15.89 9.60
CA LEU A 109 1.04 -15.34 9.16
C LEU A 109 1.40 -14.12 9.98
N THR A 110 2.56 -14.13 10.62
CA THR A 110 3.04 -13.03 11.46
C THR A 110 4.36 -12.48 10.91
N PHE A 111 4.39 -11.18 10.70
CA PHE A 111 5.53 -10.44 10.14
C PHE A 111 5.97 -9.38 11.12
N SER A 112 7.28 -9.18 11.24
CA SER A 112 7.83 -8.11 12.07
C SER A 112 8.92 -7.36 11.33
N VAL A 113 8.97 -6.04 11.54
CA VAL A 113 9.97 -5.14 10.96
C VAL A 113 10.36 -4.08 11.98
N ASP A 114 11.61 -3.70 11.99
CA ASP A 114 12.09 -2.58 12.80
C ASP A 114 11.95 -1.28 12.01
N VAL A 115 11.31 -0.29 12.62
CA VAL A 115 11.12 1.05 12.05
C VAL A 115 11.87 2.05 12.91
N THR A 116 12.78 2.79 12.29
CA THR A 116 13.62 3.80 12.97
C THR A 116 13.32 5.19 12.43
N ASN A 117 13.08 6.15 13.31
CA ASN A 117 13.04 7.56 12.95
C ASN A 117 14.47 8.08 12.82
N THR A 118 14.95 8.27 11.60
CA THR A 118 16.32 8.76 11.30
C THR A 118 16.42 10.27 11.15
N GLY A 119 15.32 10.99 11.29
CA GLY A 119 15.30 12.43 11.25
C GLY A 119 15.47 13.08 12.64
N ASN A 120 15.34 14.39 12.68
CA ASN A 120 15.56 15.21 13.87
C ASN A 120 14.27 15.71 14.52
N ARG A 121 13.10 15.21 14.09
CA ARG A 121 11.78 15.56 14.65
C ARG A 121 11.00 14.30 14.98
N SER A 122 10.17 14.36 16.01
CA SER A 122 9.19 13.30 16.25
C SER A 122 8.18 13.22 15.09
N GLY A 123 7.73 12.04 14.81
CA GLY A 123 6.80 11.82 13.72
C GLY A 123 6.01 10.52 13.85
N LYS A 124 4.96 10.43 13.05
CA LYS A 124 4.13 9.22 13.00
C LYS A 124 4.31 8.57 11.63
N GLU A 125 4.54 7.27 11.61
CA GLU A 125 4.64 6.45 10.41
C GLU A 125 3.48 5.47 10.33
N VAL A 126 2.99 5.23 9.12
CA VAL A 126 1.99 4.19 8.84
C VAL A 126 2.72 3.01 8.23
N VAL A 127 2.93 1.98 9.04
CA VAL A 127 3.56 0.73 8.63
C VAL A 127 2.51 -0.13 7.97
N MET A 128 2.67 -0.39 6.68
CA MET A 128 1.71 -1.12 5.84
C MET A 128 2.27 -2.49 5.46
N LEU A 129 1.46 -3.52 5.64
CA LEU A 129 1.75 -4.90 5.20
C LEU A 129 1.06 -5.14 3.86
N TRP A 130 1.86 -5.42 2.84
CA TRP A 130 1.41 -5.65 1.48
C TRP A 130 1.69 -7.08 1.05
N SER A 131 0.79 -7.64 0.24
CA SER A 131 1.00 -8.92 -0.44
C SER A 131 0.89 -8.76 -1.95
N SER A 132 1.66 -9.55 -2.68
CA SER A 132 1.53 -9.76 -4.12
C SER A 132 1.61 -11.25 -4.37
N ASP A 133 0.59 -11.83 -4.99
CA ASP A 133 0.67 -13.18 -5.50
C ASP A 133 1.51 -13.16 -6.78
N LEU A 134 2.42 -14.10 -6.94
CA LEU A 134 3.32 -14.12 -8.10
C LEU A 134 2.73 -14.90 -9.27
N VAL A 135 2.03 -15.99 -8.98
CA VAL A 135 1.41 -16.87 -9.98
C VAL A 135 0.13 -17.46 -9.42
N ALA A 136 -0.98 -17.17 -10.06
CA ALA A 136 -2.28 -17.71 -9.70
C ALA A 136 -3.04 -18.19 -10.95
N SER A 137 -4.10 -18.98 -10.78
CA SER A 137 -4.96 -19.45 -11.87
C SER A 137 -5.74 -18.32 -12.56
N LEU A 138 -5.85 -17.16 -11.91
CA LEU A 138 -6.30 -15.88 -12.49
C LEU A 138 -5.16 -14.88 -12.38
N THR A 139 -5.13 -13.88 -13.28
CA THR A 139 -4.18 -12.79 -13.18
C THR A 139 -4.31 -12.10 -11.82
N PRO A 140 -3.29 -12.18 -10.95
CA PRO A 140 -3.36 -11.59 -9.63
C PRO A 140 -3.25 -10.06 -9.68
N ASP A 141 -3.71 -9.41 -8.63
CA ASP A 141 -3.47 -7.99 -8.43
C ASP A 141 -1.96 -7.73 -8.20
N VAL A 142 -1.47 -6.60 -8.70
CA VAL A 142 -0.05 -6.23 -8.56
C VAL A 142 0.37 -6.19 -7.10
N ILE A 143 -0.52 -5.69 -6.22
CA ILE A 143 -0.28 -5.58 -4.79
C ILE A 143 -1.61 -5.38 -4.05
N ARG A 144 -1.72 -5.92 -2.84
CA ARG A 144 -2.86 -5.68 -1.94
C ARG A 144 -2.41 -5.30 -0.54
N LEU A 145 -3.02 -4.26 0.02
CA LEU A 145 -2.87 -3.93 1.43
C LEU A 145 -3.63 -4.95 2.28
N ARG A 146 -2.94 -5.56 3.24
CA ARG A 146 -3.51 -6.61 4.11
C ARG A 146 -3.71 -6.15 5.55
N ASN A 147 -2.77 -5.37 6.05
CA ASN A 147 -2.85 -4.83 7.41
C ASN A 147 -2.02 -3.57 7.52
N PHE A 148 -2.23 -2.76 8.54
CA PHE A 148 -1.41 -1.58 8.82
C PHE A 148 -1.48 -1.18 10.29
N GLU A 149 -0.44 -0.49 10.74
CA GLU A 149 -0.39 0.13 12.06
C GLU A 149 0.24 1.52 11.96
N LYS A 150 -0.31 2.48 12.69
CA LYS A 150 0.25 3.83 12.80
C LYS A 150 0.98 3.98 14.12
N ILE A 151 2.28 4.20 14.05
CA ILE A 151 3.17 4.34 15.22
C ILE A 151 3.72 5.75 15.33
N SER A 152 4.06 6.17 16.55
CA SER A 152 4.77 7.43 16.82
C SER A 152 6.19 7.11 17.27
N LEU A 153 7.18 7.83 16.72
CA LEU A 153 8.60 7.64 17.03
C LEU A 153 9.27 8.99 17.29
N GLU A 154 10.04 9.05 18.37
CA GLU A 154 10.93 10.16 18.65
C GLU A 154 12.20 10.09 17.76
N PRO A 155 12.96 11.19 17.59
CA PRO A 155 14.21 11.17 16.86
C PRO A 155 15.17 10.08 17.40
N GLY A 156 15.66 9.24 16.50
CA GLY A 156 16.55 8.11 16.83
C GLY A 156 15.85 6.89 17.43
N GLU A 157 14.55 6.97 17.73
CA GLU A 157 13.81 5.82 18.26
C GLU A 157 13.61 4.75 17.20
N THR A 158 13.81 3.50 17.61
CA THR A 158 13.50 2.30 16.84
C THR A 158 12.40 1.51 17.53
N ARG A 159 11.40 1.07 16.77
CA ARG A 159 10.33 0.21 17.27
C ARG A 159 10.11 -0.97 16.34
N THR A 160 10.01 -2.16 16.92
CA THR A 160 9.57 -3.35 16.17
C THR A 160 8.06 -3.34 16.06
N VAL A 161 7.57 -3.35 14.83
CA VAL A 161 6.14 -3.47 14.50
C VAL A 161 5.86 -4.89 14.06
N THR A 162 4.82 -5.50 14.61
CA THR A 162 4.40 -6.87 14.31
C THR A 162 2.98 -6.86 13.81
N LEU A 163 2.77 -7.30 12.57
CA LEU A 163 1.46 -7.42 11.93
C LEU A 163 1.17 -8.88 11.61
N SER A 164 -0.07 -9.28 11.81
CA SER A 164 -0.53 -10.64 11.52
C SER A 164 -1.75 -10.61 10.62
N ILE A 165 -1.85 -11.62 9.76
CA ILE A 165 -2.99 -11.86 8.88
C ILE A 165 -3.32 -13.35 8.88
N PRO A 166 -4.60 -13.76 8.84
CA PRO A 166 -4.94 -15.14 8.56
C PRO A 166 -4.55 -15.52 7.13
N ALA A 167 -4.19 -16.77 6.91
CA ALA A 167 -3.81 -17.25 5.56
C ALA A 167 -4.96 -17.06 4.55
N SER A 168 -6.21 -17.13 5.01
CA SER A 168 -7.41 -16.88 4.20
C SER A 168 -7.46 -15.48 3.58
N ASP A 169 -6.80 -14.47 4.16
CA ASP A 169 -6.73 -13.13 3.58
C ASP A 169 -5.97 -13.11 2.23
N LEU A 170 -5.17 -14.14 1.94
CA LEU A 170 -4.48 -14.30 0.66
C LEU A 170 -5.35 -15.00 -0.40
N ALA A 171 -6.56 -15.44 -0.03
CA ALA A 171 -7.49 -16.07 -0.96
C ALA A 171 -8.09 -15.06 -1.97
N PHE A 172 -8.52 -15.60 -3.09
CA PHE A 172 -9.22 -14.86 -4.15
C PHE A 172 -10.38 -15.70 -4.72
N VAL A 173 -11.25 -15.07 -5.51
CA VAL A 173 -12.37 -15.76 -6.16
C VAL A 173 -11.93 -16.26 -7.53
N GLY A 174 -12.08 -17.56 -7.77
CA GLY A 174 -11.76 -18.22 -9.04
C GLY A 174 -12.85 -18.07 -10.11
N TYR A 175 -12.62 -18.65 -11.30
CA TYR A 175 -13.60 -18.64 -12.41
C TYR A 175 -14.93 -19.30 -12.10
N ASP A 176 -14.91 -20.24 -11.15
CA ASP A 176 -16.11 -20.96 -10.68
C ASP A 176 -16.90 -20.19 -9.59
N GLY A 177 -16.50 -18.95 -9.30
CA GLY A 177 -17.14 -18.11 -8.28
C GLY A 177 -16.83 -18.53 -6.85
N ARG A 178 -15.93 -19.49 -6.63
CA ARG A 178 -15.55 -19.95 -5.29
C ARG A 178 -14.25 -19.33 -4.80
N TRP A 179 -14.17 -19.09 -3.51
CA TRP A 179 -12.93 -18.65 -2.87
C TRP A 179 -11.89 -19.76 -2.91
N ARG A 180 -10.64 -19.37 -3.14
CA ARG A 180 -9.50 -20.28 -3.16
C ARG A 180 -8.24 -19.63 -2.65
N LEU A 181 -7.47 -20.41 -1.92
CA LEU A 181 -6.08 -20.16 -1.56
C LEU A 181 -5.26 -21.14 -2.37
N GLU A 182 -4.42 -20.68 -3.27
CA GLU A 182 -3.65 -21.56 -4.15
C GLU A 182 -2.24 -21.80 -3.63
N LYS A 183 -1.75 -23.03 -3.86
CA LYS A 183 -0.35 -23.36 -3.66
C LYS A 183 0.52 -22.48 -4.55
N GLY A 184 1.48 -21.77 -3.96
CA GLY A 184 2.35 -20.85 -4.69
C GLY A 184 3.12 -19.94 -3.78
N ASP A 185 3.93 -19.06 -4.37
CA ASP A 185 4.76 -18.08 -3.66
C ASP A 185 4.09 -16.71 -3.68
N SER A 186 4.01 -16.10 -2.51
CA SER A 186 3.54 -14.72 -2.34
C SER A 186 4.70 -13.84 -1.85
N ARG A 187 4.81 -12.67 -2.45
CA ARG A 187 5.75 -11.64 -2.01
C ARG A 187 5.06 -10.77 -0.97
N ILE A 188 5.70 -10.61 0.18
CA ILE A 188 5.23 -9.75 1.27
C ILE A 188 6.19 -8.56 1.41
N ARG A 189 5.63 -7.37 1.61
CA ARG A 189 6.40 -6.14 1.72
C ARG A 189 5.93 -5.31 2.92
N MET A 190 6.89 -4.77 3.69
CA MET A 190 6.67 -3.72 4.69
C MET A 190 7.70 -2.61 4.48
N GLY A 191 7.23 -1.40 4.19
CA GLY A 191 8.11 -0.30 3.79
C GLY A 191 8.95 -0.64 2.55
N THR A 192 10.27 -0.59 2.70
CA THR A 192 11.25 -0.95 1.65
C THR A 192 11.65 -2.42 1.67
N GLU A 193 11.31 -3.13 2.73
CA GLU A 193 11.72 -4.51 2.96
C GLU A 193 10.75 -5.50 2.29
N THR A 194 11.31 -6.62 1.80
CA THR A 194 10.55 -7.65 1.08
C THR A 194 11.01 -9.03 1.50
N LEU A 195 10.06 -9.96 1.66
CA LEU A 195 10.32 -11.39 1.81
C LEU A 195 9.28 -12.22 1.04
N PHE A 196 9.51 -13.54 0.96
CA PHE A 196 8.60 -14.47 0.30
C PHE A 196 8.08 -15.49 1.30
N VAL A 197 6.83 -15.87 1.11
CA VAL A 197 6.16 -16.96 1.82
C VAL A 197 5.51 -17.89 0.82
N ARG A 198 5.39 -19.18 1.15
CA ARG A 198 4.85 -20.20 0.27
C ARG A 198 3.62 -20.86 0.86
N CYS A 199 2.52 -20.80 0.13
CA CYS A 199 1.38 -21.68 0.38
C CYS A 199 1.72 -23.09 -0.11
N VAL A 200 1.64 -24.09 0.77
CA VAL A 200 2.06 -25.47 0.46
C VAL A 200 0.94 -26.33 -0.13
N GLU A 201 -0.32 -25.91 0.04
CA GLU A 201 -1.47 -26.66 -0.47
C GLU A 201 -2.57 -25.72 -0.99
N THR A 202 -3.34 -26.20 -1.97
CA THR A 202 -4.48 -25.48 -2.49
C THR A 202 -5.74 -25.81 -1.68
N ARG A 203 -6.45 -24.78 -1.22
CA ARG A 203 -7.76 -24.88 -0.59
C ARG A 203 -8.81 -24.17 -1.42
N VAL A 204 -9.96 -24.79 -1.62
CA VAL A 204 -11.16 -24.20 -2.27
C VAL A 204 -12.32 -24.34 -1.28
N TRP A 205 -13.07 -23.26 -1.10
CA TRP A 205 -14.27 -23.25 -0.25
C TRP A 205 -15.52 -23.45 -1.08
N ASP A 206 -16.42 -24.31 -0.62
CA ASP A 206 -17.65 -24.67 -1.34
C ASP A 206 -18.74 -23.58 -1.29
N THR A 207 -18.54 -22.57 -0.46
CA THR A 207 -19.47 -21.44 -0.32
C THR A 207 -18.89 -20.17 -0.96
N PRO A 208 -19.76 -19.28 -1.54
CA PRO A 208 -19.30 -17.99 -2.06
C PRO A 208 -18.91 -17.00 -0.94
N ASN A 209 -19.10 -17.36 0.32
CA ASN A 209 -18.75 -16.51 1.45
C ASN A 209 -17.27 -16.63 1.79
N ILE A 210 -16.68 -15.50 2.16
CA ILE A 210 -15.29 -15.40 2.65
C ILE A 210 -15.12 -16.33 3.85
N PRO A 211 -14.06 -17.13 3.89
CA PRO A 211 -13.74 -17.99 5.02
C PRO A 211 -13.47 -17.19 6.30
#